data_1ac0e50940e6bbb438c2e1ed7bf8aa6e
#
_entry.id   1ac0e50940e6bbb438c2e1ed7bf8aa6e
#
_cell.length_a   1.000
_cell.length_b   1.000
_cell.length_c   1.000
_cell.angle_alpha   90.00
_cell.angle_beta   90.00
_cell.angle_gamma   90.00
#
_symmetry.space_group_name_H-M   'P 1'
#
loop_
_entity.id
_entity.type
_entity.pdbx_description
1 polymer ?
#
loop_
_entity_poly.entity_id
_entity_poly.type
_entity_poly.pdbx_seq_one_letter_code
_entity_poly.pdbx_strand_id
1 'polypeptide(L)'
;VDPENGAVTLMTLHAAKGLEFDFVAIAGLEEGVLPHERSLYENKQMEEERRLCYVGVTRARKHLLLTNARRRTQRGMSNRTMESRFVSEMRGESAHTLLEEVTAQPWEAPSQEENYEEEVTVGSVVRHKRFGIGTVQRIIRRKRGSTVSGQFSGGVKHLVLEYAKLEIVHPDISPEF
;
A
#
# COMPACT_ATOMS: atom_id res chain seq x y z
N VAL A 1 23.93 -12.54 22.80
CA VAL A 1 24.55 -11.57 21.90
C VAL A 1 25.51 -10.77 22.71
N ASP A 2 26.78 -10.82 22.37
CA ASP A 2 27.85 -10.10 23.06
C ASP A 2 27.80 -8.62 22.65
N PRO A 3 27.50 -7.68 23.58
CA PRO A 3 27.37 -6.27 23.22
C PRO A 3 28.70 -5.60 22.86
N GLU A 4 29.84 -6.20 23.20
CA GLU A 4 31.16 -5.65 22.89
C GLU A 4 31.58 -5.87 21.42
N ASN A 5 30.96 -6.78 20.72
CA ASN A 5 31.27 -7.11 19.32
C ASN A 5 30.36 -6.45 18.27
N GLY A 6 29.56 -5.47 18.68
CA GLY A 6 28.79 -4.67 17.73
C GLY A 6 27.76 -5.49 16.89
N ALA A 7 26.80 -6.12 17.56
CA ALA A 7 25.78 -6.91 16.87
C ALA A 7 24.55 -6.08 16.46
N VAL A 8 24.03 -6.34 15.28
CA VAL A 8 22.73 -5.83 14.83
C VAL A 8 21.63 -6.78 15.28
N THR A 9 20.66 -6.27 16.03
CA THR A 9 19.50 -7.04 16.47
C THR A 9 18.38 -6.96 15.43
N LEU A 10 17.92 -8.10 14.95
CA LEU A 10 16.77 -8.21 14.03
C LEU A 10 15.56 -8.70 14.83
N MET A 11 14.43 -8.00 14.69
CA MET A 11 13.19 -8.37 15.37
C MET A 11 11.98 -7.83 14.62
N THR A 12 10.80 -8.30 14.99
CA THR A 12 9.54 -7.72 14.52
C THR A 12 9.19 -6.46 15.33
N LEU A 13 8.35 -5.58 14.76
CA LEU A 13 7.84 -4.41 15.49
C LEU A 13 7.09 -4.80 16.78
N HIS A 14 6.38 -5.92 16.76
CA HIS A 14 5.70 -6.44 17.97
C HIS A 14 6.69 -6.80 19.09
N ALA A 15 7.81 -7.43 18.72
CA ALA A 15 8.83 -7.82 19.69
C ALA A 15 9.61 -6.63 20.23
N ALA A 16 9.60 -5.50 19.55
CA ALA A 16 10.31 -4.29 19.94
C ALA A 16 9.61 -3.51 21.07
N LYS A 17 8.40 -3.91 21.47
CA LYS A 17 7.66 -3.22 22.53
C LYS A 17 8.43 -3.27 23.85
N GLY A 18 8.64 -2.10 24.45
CA GLY A 18 9.36 -1.97 25.73
C GLY A 18 10.89 -1.92 25.62
N LEU A 19 11.44 -2.13 24.41
CA LEU A 19 12.88 -1.99 24.15
C LEU A 19 13.18 -0.59 23.59
N GLU A 20 14.44 -0.16 23.70
CA GLU A 20 14.91 1.09 23.09
C GLU A 20 16.32 0.91 22.56
N PHE A 21 16.64 1.58 21.46
CA PHE A 21 17.92 1.49 20.78
C PHE A 21 18.38 2.88 20.34
N ASP A 22 19.68 3.13 20.35
CA ASP A 22 20.22 4.40 19.86
C ASP A 22 19.95 4.61 18.36
N PHE A 23 19.99 3.52 17.59
CA PHE A 23 19.69 3.51 16.16
C PHE A 23 18.61 2.46 15.86
N VAL A 24 17.56 2.84 15.15
CA VAL A 24 16.51 1.94 14.69
C VAL A 24 16.35 2.09 13.17
N ALA A 25 16.37 0.97 12.45
CA ALA A 25 15.99 0.91 11.05
C ALA A 25 14.69 0.12 10.92
N ILE A 26 13.65 0.74 10.37
CA ILE A 26 12.39 0.08 10.04
C ILE A 26 12.35 -0.17 8.54
N ALA A 27 12.29 -1.44 8.15
CA ALA A 27 12.23 -1.85 6.76
C ALA A 27 10.80 -2.26 6.36
N GLY A 28 10.46 -2.01 5.09
CA GLY A 28 9.18 -2.43 4.54
C GLY A 28 8.03 -1.47 4.83
N LEU A 29 8.29 -0.16 4.89
CA LEU A 29 7.26 0.86 4.97
C LEU A 29 6.55 1.03 3.62
N GLU A 30 5.74 0.05 3.29
CA GLU A 30 5.04 -0.10 2.02
C GLU A 30 3.59 -0.53 2.26
N GLU A 31 2.67 -0.01 1.44
CA GLU A 31 1.29 -0.49 1.42
C GLU A 31 1.27 -2.00 1.15
N GLY A 32 0.54 -2.75 1.98
CA GLY A 32 0.50 -4.21 1.93
C GLY A 32 1.52 -4.91 2.83
N VAL A 33 2.55 -4.20 3.33
CA VAL A 33 3.54 -4.72 4.29
C VAL A 33 3.36 -4.05 5.65
N LEU A 34 3.47 -2.73 5.71
CA LEU A 34 3.17 -1.90 6.87
C LEU A 34 2.52 -0.59 6.37
N PRO A 35 1.18 -0.44 6.40
CA PRO A 35 0.18 -1.39 6.94
C PRO A 35 0.08 -2.70 6.18
N HIS A 36 -0.26 -3.78 6.87
CA HIS A 36 -0.43 -5.09 6.26
C HIS A 36 -1.65 -5.10 5.32
N GLU A 37 -1.60 -5.87 4.22
CA GLU A 37 -2.66 -5.90 3.19
C GLU A 37 -4.06 -6.19 3.75
N ARG A 38 -4.19 -6.99 4.82
CA ARG A 38 -5.47 -7.31 5.47
C ARG A 38 -6.11 -6.10 6.15
N SER A 39 -5.28 -5.18 6.63
CA SER A 39 -5.71 -4.00 7.38
C SER A 39 -6.17 -2.86 6.46
N LEU A 40 -5.87 -2.92 5.15
CA LEU A 40 -6.21 -1.87 4.19
C LEU A 40 -7.72 -1.62 4.05
N TYR A 41 -8.54 -2.60 4.43
CA TYR A 41 -9.99 -2.60 4.20
C TYR A 41 -10.81 -2.46 5.49
N GLU A 42 -10.16 -2.35 6.65
CA GLU A 42 -10.83 -2.29 7.94
C GLU A 42 -10.20 -1.23 8.84
N ASN A 43 -10.98 -0.18 9.16
CA ASN A 43 -10.48 0.96 9.91
C ASN A 43 -9.86 0.58 11.27
N LYS A 44 -10.46 -0.37 11.99
CA LYS A 44 -9.93 -0.80 13.30
C LYS A 44 -8.56 -1.47 13.15
N GLN A 45 -8.40 -2.33 12.15
CA GLN A 45 -7.11 -2.97 11.87
C GLN A 45 -6.08 -1.95 11.40
N MET A 46 -6.48 -0.96 10.62
CA MET A 46 -5.60 0.13 10.19
C MET A 46 -5.08 0.95 11.39
N GLU A 47 -5.91 1.21 12.38
CA GLU A 47 -5.49 1.91 13.60
C GLU A 47 -4.48 1.06 14.42
N GLU A 48 -4.65 -0.26 14.46
CA GLU A 48 -3.67 -1.13 15.12
C GLU A 48 -2.32 -1.14 14.38
N GLU A 49 -2.33 -1.17 13.03
CA GLU A 49 -1.11 -1.04 12.22
C GLU A 49 -0.42 0.32 12.45
N ARG A 50 -1.20 1.40 12.59
CA ARG A 50 -0.67 2.73 12.91
C ARG A 50 -0.02 2.76 14.28
N ARG A 51 -0.65 2.14 15.29
CA ARG A 51 -0.06 1.98 16.63
C ARG A 51 1.22 1.17 16.59
N LEU A 52 1.25 0.09 15.80
CA LEU A 52 2.44 -0.73 15.63
C LEU A 52 3.58 0.06 14.99
N CYS A 53 3.29 0.84 13.96
CA CYS A 53 4.26 1.74 13.33
C CYS A 53 4.78 2.77 14.34
N TYR A 54 3.89 3.40 15.11
CA TYR A 54 4.25 4.35 16.17
C TYR A 54 5.16 3.71 17.22
N VAL A 55 4.83 2.49 17.69
CA VAL A 55 5.69 1.74 18.61
C VAL A 55 7.08 1.56 18.03
N GLY A 56 7.20 1.16 16.75
CA GLY A 56 8.48 0.99 16.09
C GLY A 56 9.32 2.28 16.04
N VAL A 57 8.69 3.36 15.60
CA VAL A 57 9.35 4.69 15.51
C VAL A 57 9.85 5.18 16.86
N THR A 58 9.04 5.00 17.91
CA THR A 58 9.40 5.44 19.27
C THR A 58 10.46 4.57 19.94
N ARG A 59 10.94 3.52 19.29
CA ARG A 59 12.08 2.72 19.81
C ARG A 59 13.42 3.40 19.58
N ALA A 60 13.49 4.37 18.68
CA ALA A 60 14.70 5.10 18.35
C ALA A 60 14.96 6.20 19.40
N ARG A 61 16.13 6.14 20.03
CA ARG A 61 16.58 7.16 20.98
C ARG A 61 17.30 8.32 20.29
N LYS A 62 18.08 8.04 19.23
CA LYS A 62 18.89 9.06 18.54
C LYS A 62 18.64 9.12 17.05
N HIS A 63 18.60 7.96 16.39
CA HIS A 63 18.52 7.91 14.92
C HIS A 63 17.44 6.92 14.47
N LEU A 64 16.63 7.35 13.53
CA LEU A 64 15.59 6.55 12.89
C LEU A 64 15.82 6.53 11.39
N LEU A 65 15.91 5.33 10.81
CA LEU A 65 15.95 5.10 9.38
C LEU A 65 14.67 4.38 8.94
N LEU A 66 13.94 4.97 8.02
CA LEU A 66 12.74 4.38 7.42
C LEU A 66 13.04 3.99 5.98
N THR A 67 12.76 2.74 5.60
CA THR A 67 13.05 2.27 4.25
C THR A 67 11.84 1.61 3.60
N ASN A 68 11.71 1.84 2.29
CA ASN A 68 10.76 1.18 1.43
C ASN A 68 11.44 0.67 0.16
N ALA A 69 10.89 -0.35 -0.46
CA ALA A 69 11.32 -0.82 -1.77
C ALA A 69 10.37 -0.31 -2.85
N ARG A 70 10.85 -0.01 -4.05
CA ARG A 70 10.02 0.33 -5.21
C ARG A 70 9.42 -0.91 -5.88
N ARG A 71 10.08 -2.04 -5.70
CA ARG A 71 9.66 -3.37 -6.17
C ARG A 71 9.99 -4.40 -5.12
N ARG A 72 9.09 -5.35 -4.94
CA ARG A 72 9.26 -6.46 -3.99
C ARG A 72 8.85 -7.76 -4.66
N THR A 73 9.71 -8.75 -4.57
CA THR A 73 9.38 -10.10 -5.01
C THR A 73 8.79 -10.88 -3.84
N GLN A 74 7.55 -11.31 -3.98
CA GLN A 74 6.88 -12.18 -3.04
C GLN A 74 6.33 -13.40 -3.77
N ARG A 75 6.64 -14.60 -3.28
CA ARG A 75 6.19 -15.88 -3.87
C ARG A 75 6.52 -16.01 -5.36
N GLY A 76 7.69 -15.52 -5.77
CA GLY A 76 8.15 -15.57 -7.16
C GLY A 76 7.58 -14.51 -8.10
N MET A 77 6.63 -13.69 -7.64
CA MET A 77 6.09 -12.56 -8.41
C MET A 77 6.70 -11.25 -7.95
N SER A 78 7.22 -10.46 -8.92
CA SER A 78 7.78 -9.14 -8.65
C SER A 78 6.71 -8.08 -8.88
N ASN A 79 6.31 -7.41 -7.82
CA ASN A 79 5.29 -6.38 -7.84
C ASN A 79 5.89 -4.99 -7.53
N ARG A 80 5.34 -3.96 -8.15
CA ARG A 80 5.59 -2.58 -7.73
C ARG A 80 4.94 -2.36 -6.35
N THR A 81 5.64 -1.65 -5.48
CA THR A 81 5.17 -1.29 -4.15
C THR A 81 4.94 0.21 -4.05
N MET A 82 4.03 0.60 -3.19
CA MET A 82 3.78 1.99 -2.85
C MET A 82 4.35 2.28 -1.47
N GLU A 83 4.85 3.50 -1.28
CA GLU A 83 5.26 3.96 0.04
C GLU A 83 4.08 3.89 1.02
N SER A 84 4.36 3.46 2.24
CA SER A 84 3.37 3.41 3.31
C SER A 84 2.74 4.77 3.55
N ARG A 85 1.41 4.82 3.72
CA ARG A 85 0.70 6.04 4.14
C ARG A 85 1.21 6.60 5.46
N PHE A 86 1.76 5.76 6.32
CA PHE A 86 2.32 6.20 7.59
C PHE A 86 3.54 7.10 7.42
N VAL A 87 4.29 6.96 6.33
CA VAL A 87 5.41 7.87 6.04
C VAL A 87 4.91 9.26 5.68
N SER A 88 3.88 9.36 4.84
CA SER A 88 3.27 10.66 4.52
C SER A 88 2.57 11.30 5.72
N GLU A 89 1.90 10.50 6.56
CA GLU A 89 1.32 10.97 7.82
C GLU A 89 2.39 11.55 8.77
N MET A 90 3.55 10.88 8.89
CA MET A 90 4.67 11.37 9.72
C MET A 90 5.31 12.66 9.18
N ARG A 91 5.30 12.87 7.86
CA ARG A 91 5.76 14.11 7.24
C ARG A 91 4.77 15.27 7.41
N GLY A 92 3.59 15.03 7.94
CA GLY A 92 2.53 16.02 8.02
C GLY A 92 1.88 16.32 6.67
N GLU A 93 2.13 15.48 5.68
CA GLU A 93 1.56 15.58 4.36
C GLU A 93 0.11 15.10 4.43
N SER A 94 -0.82 15.99 4.70
CA SER A 94 -2.23 15.70 4.46
C SER A 94 -2.41 15.33 2.99
N ALA A 95 -3.33 14.41 2.69
CA ALA A 95 -3.58 13.89 1.33
C ALA A 95 -3.79 14.98 0.25
N HIS A 96 -3.92 16.23 0.65
CA HIS A 96 -4.06 17.41 -0.20
C HIS A 96 -2.72 17.99 -0.68
N THR A 97 -1.66 17.90 0.10
CA THR A 97 -0.36 18.53 -0.20
C THR A 97 0.48 17.75 -1.20
N LEU A 98 0.22 16.43 -1.35
CA LEU A 98 0.92 15.58 -2.33
C LEU A 98 0.59 15.93 -3.80
N LEU A 99 -0.35 16.84 -4.05
CA LEU A 99 -0.75 17.24 -5.40
C LEU A 99 0.13 18.34 -6.00
N GLU A 100 0.85 19.12 -5.19
CA GLU A 100 1.58 20.31 -5.68
C GLU A 100 3.09 20.10 -5.91
N GLU A 101 3.75 19.17 -5.20
CA GLU A 101 5.22 19.01 -5.32
C GLU A 101 5.71 18.07 -6.43
N VAL A 102 4.82 17.33 -7.12
CA VAL A 102 5.21 16.35 -8.15
C VAL A 102 5.33 16.94 -9.55
N THR A 103 5.13 18.28 -9.71
CA THR A 103 5.20 18.90 -11.04
C THR A 103 6.61 19.35 -11.48
N ALA A 104 7.62 19.17 -10.65
CA ALA A 104 8.97 19.66 -10.94
C ALA A 104 10.03 18.58 -11.00
N GLN A 105 9.97 17.66 -11.93
CA GLN A 105 11.11 17.12 -12.72
C GLN A 105 10.65 16.03 -13.69
N PRO A 106 11.03 16.09 -14.98
CA PRO A 106 10.71 15.03 -15.94
C PRO A 106 11.62 13.82 -15.68
N TRP A 107 11.03 12.73 -15.22
CA TRP A 107 11.67 11.42 -15.22
C TRP A 107 11.39 10.75 -16.56
N GLU A 108 12.44 10.50 -17.33
CA GLU A 108 12.35 9.62 -18.51
C GLU A 108 12.24 8.17 -18.04
N ALA A 109 11.10 7.56 -18.31
CA ALA A 109 10.84 6.16 -18.00
C ALA A 109 11.52 5.26 -19.05
N PRO A 110 12.16 4.14 -18.67
CA PRO A 110 12.45 3.07 -19.62
C PRO A 110 11.13 2.47 -20.09
N SER A 111 10.94 2.47 -21.40
CA SER A 111 9.80 1.92 -22.09
C SER A 111 9.75 0.40 -21.93
N GLN A 112 8.89 -0.07 -21.04
CA GLN A 112 8.20 -1.36 -21.13
C GLN A 112 6.87 -1.20 -20.41
N GLU A 113 5.88 -0.77 -21.16
CA GLU A 113 4.46 -0.80 -20.79
C GLU A 113 3.98 -2.26 -20.86
N GLU A 114 3.94 -2.94 -19.73
CA GLU A 114 3.07 -4.08 -19.60
C GLU A 114 1.68 -3.56 -19.22
N ASN A 115 0.79 -3.59 -20.21
CA ASN A 115 -0.60 -3.21 -20.19
C ASN A 115 -1.42 -4.00 -19.16
N TYR A 116 -1.60 -3.46 -17.95
CA TYR A 116 -2.63 -3.92 -17.02
C TYR A 116 -3.58 -2.78 -16.58
N GLU A 117 -3.41 -1.56 -17.10
CA GLU A 117 -4.19 -0.39 -16.67
C GLU A 117 -5.39 -0.06 -17.58
N GLU A 118 -5.56 -0.72 -18.74
CA GLU A 118 -6.59 -0.34 -19.69
C GLU A 118 -7.97 -1.00 -19.48
N GLU A 119 -8.05 -2.00 -18.60
CA GLU A 119 -9.30 -2.79 -18.51
C GLU A 119 -10.33 -2.26 -17.52
N VAL A 120 -9.94 -1.63 -16.41
CA VAL A 120 -10.90 -1.14 -15.42
C VAL A 120 -11.23 0.31 -15.65
N THR A 121 -12.49 0.59 -16.02
CA THR A 121 -13.01 1.94 -16.24
C THR A 121 -14.17 2.24 -15.28
N VAL A 122 -14.55 3.50 -15.20
CA VAL A 122 -15.78 3.89 -14.48
C VAL A 122 -16.97 3.24 -15.18
N GLY A 123 -17.82 2.56 -14.43
CA GLY A 123 -18.92 1.76 -14.95
C GLY A 123 -18.60 0.27 -15.13
N SER A 124 -17.34 -0.13 -15.11
CA SER A 124 -16.97 -1.57 -15.16
C SER A 124 -17.60 -2.34 -14.01
N VAL A 125 -18.17 -3.49 -14.34
CA VAL A 125 -18.59 -4.47 -13.35
C VAL A 125 -17.37 -5.32 -13.00
N VAL A 126 -17.01 -5.36 -11.72
CA VAL A 126 -15.82 -6.04 -11.27
C VAL A 126 -16.13 -7.02 -10.15
N ARG A 127 -15.37 -8.10 -10.09
CA ARG A 127 -15.41 -9.08 -8.99
C ARG A 127 -14.20 -8.89 -8.10
N HIS A 128 -14.45 -8.75 -6.81
CA HIS A 128 -13.42 -8.73 -5.77
C HIS A 128 -13.57 -9.95 -4.87
N LYS A 129 -12.47 -10.63 -4.57
CA LYS A 129 -12.48 -11.90 -3.80
C LYS A 129 -13.21 -11.81 -2.45
N ARG A 130 -13.18 -10.66 -1.78
CA ARG A 130 -13.78 -10.45 -0.45
C ARG A 130 -15.13 -9.74 -0.49
N PHE A 131 -15.37 -8.85 -1.47
CA PHE A 131 -16.55 -7.99 -1.52
C PHE A 131 -17.57 -8.44 -2.57
N GLY A 132 -17.27 -9.50 -3.33
CA GLY A 132 -18.14 -9.99 -4.38
C GLY A 132 -18.15 -9.09 -5.62
N ILE A 133 -19.27 -9.05 -6.30
CA ILE A 133 -19.47 -8.26 -7.52
C ILE A 133 -19.82 -6.82 -7.13
N GLY A 134 -19.25 -5.87 -7.84
CA GLY A 134 -19.53 -4.45 -7.65
C GLY A 134 -19.31 -3.65 -8.93
N THR A 135 -19.79 -2.42 -8.96
CA THR A 135 -19.62 -1.50 -10.09
C THR A 135 -18.65 -0.39 -9.71
N VAL A 136 -17.69 -0.11 -10.57
CA VAL A 136 -16.73 0.97 -10.40
C VAL A 136 -17.42 2.31 -10.60
N GLN A 137 -17.42 3.15 -9.56
CA GLN A 137 -18.04 4.48 -9.60
C GLN A 137 -17.03 5.59 -9.88
N ARG A 138 -15.79 5.43 -9.40
CA ARG A 138 -14.75 6.45 -9.55
C ARG A 138 -13.38 5.81 -9.57
N ILE A 139 -12.52 6.33 -10.46
CA ILE A 139 -11.09 5.96 -10.50
C ILE A 139 -10.28 7.23 -10.34
N ILE A 140 -9.37 7.24 -9.39
CA ILE A 140 -8.39 8.31 -9.20
C ILE A 140 -7.04 7.70 -9.59
N ARG A 141 -6.56 8.05 -10.78
CA ARG A 141 -5.25 7.61 -11.28
C ARG A 141 -4.18 8.55 -10.75
N ARG A 142 -3.12 8.00 -10.17
CA ARG A 142 -1.97 8.75 -9.67
C ARG A 142 -0.69 8.12 -10.20
N LYS A 143 0.38 8.89 -10.33
CA LYS A 143 1.70 8.39 -10.81
C LYS A 143 2.27 7.24 -9.95
N ARG A 144 1.79 7.05 -8.73
CA ARG A 144 2.27 6.03 -7.77
C ARG A 144 1.20 5.02 -7.35
N GLY A 145 0.09 4.92 -8.10
CA GLY A 145 -0.97 3.97 -7.86
C GLY A 145 -2.37 4.54 -8.06
N SER A 146 -3.29 3.72 -8.48
CA SER A 146 -4.67 4.11 -8.80
C SER A 146 -5.62 3.66 -7.69
N THR A 147 -6.53 4.53 -7.28
CA THR A 147 -7.58 4.20 -6.31
C THR A 147 -8.91 4.08 -7.03
N VAL A 148 -9.60 2.99 -6.79
CA VAL A 148 -10.93 2.71 -7.33
C VAL A 148 -11.95 2.77 -6.19
N SER A 149 -13.02 3.52 -6.40
CA SER A 149 -14.20 3.48 -5.55
C SER A 149 -15.28 2.69 -6.28
N GLY A 150 -15.72 1.59 -5.69
CA GLY A 150 -16.74 0.72 -6.27
C GLY A 150 -17.90 0.48 -5.31
N GLN A 151 -19.10 0.39 -5.87
CA GLN A 151 -20.31 -0.01 -5.14
C GLN A 151 -20.38 -1.54 -5.13
N PHE A 152 -20.30 -2.14 -3.96
CA PHE A 152 -20.46 -3.57 -3.73
C PHE A 152 -21.72 -3.82 -2.89
N SER A 153 -22.11 -5.08 -2.71
CA SER A 153 -23.28 -5.46 -1.90
C SER A 153 -23.19 -4.94 -0.45
N GLY A 154 -22.00 -4.78 0.08
CA GLY A 154 -21.72 -4.24 1.43
C GLY A 154 -21.46 -2.73 1.44
N GLY A 155 -21.87 -1.96 0.43
CA GLY A 155 -21.67 -0.51 0.31
C GLY A 155 -20.46 -0.10 -0.51
N VAL A 156 -20.17 1.21 -0.53
CA VAL A 156 -19.02 1.74 -1.27
C VAL A 156 -17.71 1.31 -0.61
N LYS A 157 -16.77 0.81 -1.42
CA LYS A 157 -15.42 0.46 -0.99
C LYS A 157 -14.40 1.25 -1.80
N HIS A 158 -13.34 1.71 -1.10
CA HIS A 158 -12.20 2.37 -1.73
C HIS A 158 -11.04 1.38 -1.78
N LEU A 159 -10.62 1.02 -2.97
CA LEU A 159 -9.64 -0.03 -3.22
C LEU A 159 -8.44 0.56 -3.95
N VAL A 160 -7.25 0.09 -3.63
CA VAL A 160 -6.05 0.41 -4.41
C VAL A 160 -5.97 -0.60 -5.54
N LEU A 161 -6.05 -0.13 -6.80
CA LEU A 161 -6.22 -0.97 -7.99
C LEU A 161 -5.15 -2.06 -8.09
N GLU A 162 -3.91 -1.72 -7.81
CA GLU A 162 -2.76 -2.61 -7.89
C GLU A 162 -2.82 -3.78 -6.89
N TYR A 163 -3.58 -3.61 -5.80
CA TYR A 163 -3.74 -4.64 -4.77
C TYR A 163 -5.11 -5.30 -4.76
N ALA A 164 -6.09 -4.65 -5.38
CA ALA A 164 -7.49 -5.07 -5.30
C ALA A 164 -7.77 -6.36 -6.07
N LYS A 165 -6.88 -6.79 -6.99
CA LYS A 165 -7.07 -7.99 -7.83
C LYS A 165 -8.51 -8.06 -8.35
N LEU A 166 -8.94 -6.96 -8.99
CA LEU A 166 -10.27 -6.87 -9.58
C LEU A 166 -10.29 -7.66 -10.89
N GLU A 167 -11.26 -8.55 -11.04
CA GLU A 167 -11.55 -9.24 -12.27
C GLU A 167 -12.74 -8.55 -12.94
N ILE A 168 -12.61 -8.15 -14.21
CA ILE A 168 -13.72 -7.58 -14.96
C ILE A 168 -14.71 -8.70 -15.28
N VAL A 169 -15.96 -8.46 -14.96
CA VAL A 169 -17.07 -9.35 -15.30
C VAL A 169 -17.71 -8.82 -16.57
N HIS A 170 -17.47 -9.49 -17.68
CA HIS A 170 -18.21 -9.21 -18.91
C HIS A 170 -19.63 -9.79 -18.77
N PRO A 171 -20.70 -9.04 -19.04
CA PRO A 171 -22.00 -9.65 -19.17
C PRO A 171 -21.94 -10.60 -20.37
N ASP A 172 -22.22 -11.88 -20.13
CA ASP A 172 -22.39 -12.86 -21.19
C ASP A 172 -23.51 -12.36 -22.11
N ILE A 173 -23.11 -11.89 -23.28
CA ILE A 173 -24.04 -11.69 -24.38
C ILE A 173 -24.19 -13.06 -25.04
N SER A 174 -25.06 -13.88 -24.49
CA SER A 174 -25.53 -15.05 -25.20
C SER A 174 -26.46 -14.53 -26.32
N PRO A 175 -26.15 -14.76 -27.57
CA PRO A 175 -27.17 -14.56 -28.62
C PRO A 175 -28.17 -15.72 -28.51
N GLU A 176 -29.36 -15.42 -28.05
CA GLU A 176 -30.49 -16.30 -28.32
C GLU A 176 -30.78 -16.28 -29.84
N PHE A 177 -30.68 -17.46 -30.42
CA PHE A 177 -31.39 -17.86 -31.60
C PHE A 177 -32.05 -19.22 -31.36
#